data_b375d871233385b5984a2392e2a2a3d3
#
_entry.id   b375d871233385b5984a2392e2a2a3d3
#
_cell.length_a   1.000
_cell.length_b   1.000
_cell.length_c   1.000
_cell.angle_alpha   90.00
_cell.angle_beta   90.00
_cell.angle_gamma   90.00
#
_symmetry.space_group_name_H-M   'P 1'
#
loop_
_entity.id
_entity.type
_entity.pdbx_description
1 polymer ?
#
loop_
_entity_poly.entity_id
_entity_poly.type
_entity_poly.pdbx_seq_one_letter_code
_entity_poly.pdbx_strand_id
1 'polypeptide(L)'
;MKKFNRSIIGLLLCCLVFGACSKKAENEESKKNVKNNESASFKKFSKSFFGVFDTDVAFSAYCVNEEEFNKYFKVLEEDMKRYHNLYNSFENANENNIKTINDNAGKEVVKVDKEIIELLEFSIESYKKLSDKNNIAIGSVTSLWKAEKDAAVDLKGKLPDDNKIKEGLKHTDINNIVIDKENSTVFLKDKDMKLDVGAIAKGYSVEKVMNKLKSMGLKSAIISAGGNVKAIGSPLEKDKNKWGIGIQDPKFDSDKVDIKEVIFSNETCAVTSGDYQRFYFVGDKAYNHIIDPKTGYPKDKIKSVTVLCNDSGLADFLSTSLFLMDVEEGKKLLEKVEGAEAFWILSDGSVHYTEKIGKMLQSKGATNK
;
A
#
# COMPACT_ATOMS: atom_id res chain seq x y z
N MET A 1 35.06 -17.03 9.99
CA MET A 1 34.60 -15.64 9.99
C MET A 1 33.10 -15.66 9.64
N LYS A 2 32.25 -15.42 10.63
CA LYS A 2 30.79 -15.47 10.50
C LYS A 2 30.32 -14.19 9.81
N LYS A 3 29.70 -14.30 8.64
CA LYS A 3 29.00 -13.18 7.97
C LYS A 3 27.75 -12.83 8.79
N PHE A 4 27.79 -11.68 9.43
CA PHE A 4 26.62 -11.07 10.05
C PHE A 4 25.80 -10.40 8.92
N ASN A 5 24.75 -11.06 8.50
CA ASN A 5 23.72 -10.45 7.63
C ASN A 5 22.87 -9.55 8.51
N ARG A 6 23.20 -8.28 8.61
CA ARG A 6 22.30 -7.25 9.14
C ARG A 6 21.40 -6.76 8.01
N SER A 7 20.33 -7.49 7.77
CA SER A 7 19.15 -6.88 7.13
C SER A 7 18.64 -5.81 8.08
N ILE A 8 18.79 -4.55 7.70
CA ILE A 8 18.12 -3.43 8.36
C ILE A 8 16.64 -3.57 7.99
N ILE A 9 15.93 -4.31 8.82
CA ILE A 9 14.47 -4.39 8.81
C ILE A 9 14.02 -3.05 9.40
N GLY A 10 13.67 -2.11 8.54
CA GLY A 10 12.93 -0.93 8.96
C GLY A 10 11.59 -1.41 9.51
N LEU A 11 11.50 -1.46 10.86
CA LEU A 11 10.27 -1.77 11.56
C LEU A 11 9.31 -0.60 11.34
N LEU A 12 8.50 -0.67 10.28
CA LEU A 12 7.39 0.25 10.06
C LEU A 12 6.26 -0.12 11.04
N LEU A 13 6.46 0.25 12.30
CA LEU A 13 5.38 0.19 13.27
C LEU A 13 4.44 1.35 12.95
N CYS A 14 3.35 1.08 12.22
CA CYS A 14 2.22 2.00 12.16
C CYS A 14 1.73 2.19 13.59
N CYS A 15 2.16 3.29 14.23
CA CYS A 15 1.73 3.63 15.58
C CYS A 15 0.23 3.91 15.60
N LEU A 16 -0.55 2.86 15.84
CA LEU A 16 -1.85 3.04 16.48
C LEU A 16 -1.54 3.64 17.86
N VAL A 17 -1.89 4.89 18.11
CA VAL A 17 -1.66 5.56 19.38
C VAL A 17 -2.42 4.80 20.47
N PHE A 18 -1.71 3.94 21.21
CA PHE A 18 -2.24 3.21 22.36
C PHE A 18 -2.13 4.13 23.58
N GLY A 19 -3.24 4.70 24.00
CA GLY A 19 -3.35 5.26 25.34
C GLY A 19 -3.41 4.14 26.37
N ALA A 20 -2.27 3.77 26.96
CA ALA A 20 -2.23 2.83 28.08
C ALA A 20 -2.49 3.59 29.39
N CYS A 21 -3.68 3.41 29.95
CA CYS A 21 -3.93 3.68 31.38
C CYS A 21 -4.20 2.34 32.07
N SER A 22 -3.20 1.84 32.78
CA SER A 22 -3.36 0.72 33.71
C SER A 22 -3.94 1.23 35.02
N LYS A 23 -5.13 0.74 35.41
CA LYS A 23 -5.58 0.73 36.81
C LYS A 23 -5.93 -0.69 37.22
N LYS A 24 -5.31 -1.11 38.35
CA LYS A 24 -5.58 -2.35 39.06
C LYS A 24 -7.06 -2.48 39.40
N ALA A 25 -7.63 -3.66 39.18
CA ALA A 25 -8.94 -4.02 39.68
C ALA A 25 -8.78 -4.83 40.96
N GLU A 26 -9.43 -4.42 42.02
CA GLU A 26 -9.73 -5.19 43.23
C GLU A 26 -11.04 -5.96 43.00
N ASN A 27 -11.07 -7.21 43.57
CA ASN A 27 -12.21 -8.12 43.58
C ASN A 27 -13.29 -7.64 44.50
N GLU A 28 -14.53 -7.77 44.08
CA GLU A 28 -15.65 -8.11 44.98
C GLU A 28 -16.72 -8.95 44.25
N GLU A 29 -16.97 -10.12 44.82
CA GLU A 29 -18.08 -11.01 44.47
C GLU A 29 -19.42 -10.45 45.00
N SER A 30 -20.45 -10.43 44.17
CA SER A 30 -21.82 -10.68 44.65
C SER A 30 -22.72 -11.17 43.51
N LYS A 31 -23.28 -12.33 43.73
CA LYS A 31 -24.30 -13.01 42.91
C LYS A 31 -25.63 -12.22 42.92
N LYS A 32 -26.19 -11.99 41.71
CA LYS A 32 -27.66 -12.03 41.53
C LYS A 32 -27.99 -12.32 40.04
N ASN A 33 -28.77 -13.37 39.84
CA ASN A 33 -29.40 -13.75 38.58
C ASN A 33 -30.30 -12.64 38.05
N VAL A 34 -30.03 -12.11 36.89
CA VAL A 34 -31.00 -11.46 36.02
C VAL A 34 -30.69 -11.95 34.59
N LYS A 35 -31.66 -12.62 33.96
CA LYS A 35 -31.66 -12.90 32.53
C LYS A 35 -31.68 -11.55 31.81
N ASN A 36 -30.53 -11.02 31.46
CA ASN A 36 -30.40 -9.91 30.51
C ASN A 36 -29.91 -10.47 29.19
N ASN A 37 -30.54 -10.08 28.10
CA ASN A 37 -30.01 -10.14 26.79
C ASN A 37 -28.61 -9.47 26.82
N GLU A 38 -27.53 -10.25 26.91
CA GLU A 38 -26.17 -9.75 26.81
C GLU A 38 -26.02 -9.20 25.39
N SER A 39 -26.09 -7.89 25.26
CA SER A 39 -25.53 -7.23 24.07
C SER A 39 -24.08 -7.65 24.01
N ALA A 40 -23.69 -8.40 22.99
CA ALA A 40 -22.32 -8.88 22.81
C ALA A 40 -21.35 -7.72 22.94
N SER A 41 -20.53 -7.74 24.00
CA SER A 41 -19.52 -6.71 24.23
C SER A 41 -18.36 -6.93 23.27
N PHE A 42 -18.20 -6.06 22.29
CA PHE A 42 -17.06 -6.10 21.37
C PHE A 42 -15.76 -5.70 22.08
N LYS A 43 -14.69 -6.46 21.82
CA LYS A 43 -13.33 -6.19 22.32
C LYS A 43 -12.42 -6.00 21.15
N LYS A 44 -11.42 -5.13 21.29
CA LYS A 44 -10.37 -4.92 20.28
C LYS A 44 -9.31 -6.00 20.39
N PHE A 45 -9.04 -6.67 19.28
CA PHE A 45 -7.94 -7.61 19.11
C PHE A 45 -7.01 -7.09 18.01
N SER A 46 -5.72 -7.47 18.08
CA SER A 46 -4.72 -7.04 17.10
C SER A 46 -3.69 -8.14 16.89
N LYS A 47 -3.32 -8.37 15.64
CA LYS A 47 -2.21 -9.24 15.23
C LYS A 47 -1.49 -8.65 14.03
N SER A 48 -0.27 -9.09 13.81
CA SER A 48 0.51 -8.73 12.63
C SER A 48 1.28 -9.94 12.10
N PHE A 49 1.63 -9.86 10.82
CA PHE A 49 2.53 -10.81 10.16
C PHE A 49 3.42 -10.06 9.15
N PHE A 50 4.51 -10.69 8.75
CA PHE A 50 5.49 -10.14 7.81
C PHE A 50 5.66 -11.07 6.60
N GLY A 51 6.27 -10.57 5.53
CA GLY A 51 6.70 -11.37 4.38
C GLY A 51 5.76 -11.35 3.19
N VAL A 52 4.79 -10.41 3.15
CA VAL A 52 3.98 -10.15 1.96
C VAL A 52 4.22 -8.73 1.46
N PHE A 53 4.41 -8.53 0.17
CA PHE A 53 4.71 -7.23 -0.46
C PHE A 53 5.90 -6.50 0.18
N ASP A 54 6.86 -7.25 0.77
CA ASP A 54 8.04 -6.76 1.50
C ASP A 54 7.67 -5.78 2.63
N THR A 55 6.61 -6.05 3.38
CA THR A 55 6.14 -5.17 4.44
C THR A 55 5.52 -5.92 5.61
N ASP A 56 5.35 -5.21 6.74
CA ASP A 56 4.50 -5.63 7.84
C ASP A 56 3.03 -5.39 7.51
N VAL A 57 2.20 -6.36 7.87
CA VAL A 57 0.74 -6.24 7.84
C VAL A 57 0.22 -6.29 9.26
N ALA A 58 -0.31 -5.18 9.76
CA ALA A 58 -0.95 -5.08 11.06
C ALA A 58 -2.48 -5.01 10.88
N PHE A 59 -3.19 -5.81 11.64
CA PHE A 59 -4.65 -5.87 11.61
C PHE A 59 -5.24 -5.76 13.00
N SER A 60 -6.23 -4.88 13.16
CA SER A 60 -7.00 -4.73 14.39
C SER A 60 -8.48 -4.78 14.06
N ALA A 61 -9.25 -5.51 14.86
CA ALA A 61 -10.69 -5.62 14.70
C ALA A 61 -11.42 -5.68 16.06
N TYR A 62 -12.66 -5.25 16.06
CA TYR A 62 -13.55 -5.42 17.20
C TYR A 62 -14.43 -6.65 16.97
N CYS A 63 -14.22 -7.67 17.82
CA CYS A 63 -14.90 -8.95 17.77
C CYS A 63 -15.49 -9.30 19.15
N VAL A 64 -16.44 -10.21 19.20
CA VAL A 64 -17.04 -10.64 20.48
C VAL A 64 -16.05 -11.48 21.31
N ASN A 65 -15.16 -12.22 20.64
CA ASN A 65 -14.11 -13.02 21.27
C ASN A 65 -12.89 -13.19 20.35
N GLU A 66 -11.84 -13.81 20.89
CA GLU A 66 -10.58 -14.04 20.16
C GLU A 66 -10.73 -15.11 19.06
N GLU A 67 -11.62 -16.06 19.21
CA GLU A 67 -11.88 -17.10 18.20
C GLU A 67 -12.44 -16.49 16.91
N GLU A 68 -13.42 -15.59 17.05
CA GLU A 68 -13.97 -14.83 15.92
C GLU A 68 -12.88 -13.98 15.23
N PHE A 69 -12.07 -13.26 16.02
CA PHE A 69 -10.96 -12.49 15.50
C PHE A 69 -9.95 -13.37 14.72
N ASN A 70 -9.58 -14.51 15.29
CA ASN A 70 -8.63 -15.43 14.66
C ASN A 70 -9.17 -16.01 13.34
N LYS A 71 -10.47 -16.21 13.21
CA LYS A 71 -11.11 -16.60 11.96
C LYS A 71 -10.92 -15.53 10.86
N TYR A 72 -11.17 -14.26 11.16
CA TYR A 72 -10.94 -13.16 10.23
C TYR A 72 -9.46 -12.99 9.91
N PHE A 73 -8.59 -13.04 10.92
CA PHE A 73 -7.14 -12.88 10.74
C PHE A 73 -6.55 -13.97 9.85
N LYS A 74 -7.00 -15.23 10.00
CA LYS A 74 -6.57 -16.35 9.15
C LYS A 74 -6.92 -16.10 7.67
N VAL A 75 -8.16 -15.68 7.39
CA VAL A 75 -8.60 -15.37 6.01
C VAL A 75 -7.77 -14.23 5.44
N LEU A 76 -7.54 -13.17 6.22
CA LEU A 76 -6.72 -12.03 5.81
C LEU A 76 -5.30 -12.48 5.46
N GLU A 77 -4.65 -13.26 6.32
CA GLU A 77 -3.27 -13.70 6.13
C GLU A 77 -3.14 -14.61 4.90
N GLU A 78 -4.05 -15.57 4.72
CA GLU A 78 -4.07 -16.50 3.58
C GLU A 78 -4.27 -15.76 2.26
N ASP A 79 -5.25 -14.85 2.19
CA ASP A 79 -5.54 -14.09 0.97
C ASP A 79 -4.40 -13.11 0.63
N MET A 80 -3.83 -12.40 1.61
CA MET A 80 -2.69 -11.50 1.38
C MET A 80 -1.46 -12.25 0.86
N LYS A 81 -1.16 -13.45 1.40
CA LYS A 81 -0.10 -14.33 0.89
C LYS A 81 -0.38 -14.79 -0.54
N ARG A 82 -1.63 -15.15 -0.84
CA ARG A 82 -2.03 -15.55 -2.17
C ARG A 82 -1.86 -14.42 -3.18
N TYR A 83 -2.34 -13.22 -2.88
CA TYR A 83 -2.17 -12.04 -3.75
C TYR A 83 -0.69 -11.66 -3.93
N HIS A 84 0.12 -11.75 -2.87
CA HIS A 84 1.55 -11.54 -2.98
C HIS A 84 2.18 -12.47 -4.03
N ASN A 85 1.84 -13.76 -4.02
CA ASN A 85 2.35 -14.73 -4.99
C ASN A 85 1.86 -14.45 -6.41
N LEU A 86 0.57 -14.17 -6.59
CA LEU A 86 -0.02 -13.89 -7.91
C LEU A 86 0.55 -12.61 -8.55
N TYR A 87 0.79 -11.57 -7.74
CA TYR A 87 1.23 -10.26 -8.23
C TYR A 87 2.74 -10.07 -8.22
N ASN A 88 3.52 -11.10 -7.84
CA ASN A 88 4.97 -11.02 -7.84
C ASN A 88 5.52 -10.96 -9.29
N SER A 89 6.25 -9.87 -9.57
CA SER A 89 6.87 -9.62 -10.89
C SER A 89 8.30 -10.17 -10.99
N PHE A 90 8.88 -10.66 -9.90
CA PHE A 90 10.31 -10.98 -9.80
C PHE A 90 10.60 -12.43 -9.46
N GLU A 91 9.72 -13.12 -8.74
CA GLU A 91 9.91 -14.49 -8.29
C GLU A 91 8.81 -15.40 -8.81
N ASN A 92 9.18 -16.65 -9.11
CA ASN A 92 8.22 -17.67 -9.51
C ASN A 92 7.37 -18.10 -8.30
N ALA A 93 6.12 -18.47 -8.55
CA ALA A 93 5.22 -19.08 -7.59
C ALA A 93 4.79 -20.48 -8.07
N ASN A 94 4.00 -21.19 -7.26
CA ASN A 94 3.43 -22.49 -7.65
C ASN A 94 2.39 -22.34 -8.79
N GLU A 95 1.76 -21.18 -8.87
CA GLU A 95 0.80 -20.81 -9.91
C GLU A 95 1.42 -19.79 -10.86
N ASN A 96 0.90 -19.69 -12.09
CA ASN A 96 1.30 -18.65 -13.02
C ASN A 96 0.98 -17.27 -12.42
N ASN A 97 1.99 -16.41 -12.38
CA ASN A 97 1.93 -15.08 -11.80
C ASN A 97 2.44 -14.01 -12.78
N ILE A 98 2.60 -12.77 -12.32
CA ILE A 98 3.13 -11.68 -13.18
C ILE A 98 4.53 -12.02 -13.71
N LYS A 99 5.39 -12.68 -12.91
CA LYS A 99 6.71 -13.14 -13.38
C LYS A 99 6.60 -14.12 -14.53
N THR A 100 5.66 -15.07 -14.47
CA THR A 100 5.41 -16.04 -15.54
C THR A 100 4.99 -15.33 -16.83
N ILE A 101 4.13 -14.30 -16.74
CA ILE A 101 3.75 -13.46 -17.89
C ILE A 101 5.00 -12.79 -18.49
N ASN A 102 5.84 -12.20 -17.64
CA ASN A 102 7.06 -11.50 -18.05
C ASN A 102 8.06 -12.44 -18.77
N ASP A 103 8.22 -13.67 -18.28
CA ASP A 103 9.16 -14.65 -18.87
C ASP A 103 8.71 -15.15 -20.25
N ASN A 104 7.40 -15.05 -20.53
CA ASN A 104 6.78 -15.46 -21.77
C ASN A 104 6.44 -14.31 -22.73
N ALA A 105 6.94 -13.10 -22.45
CA ALA A 105 6.75 -11.93 -23.32
C ALA A 105 7.25 -12.20 -24.74
N GLY A 106 6.40 -11.92 -25.74
CA GLY A 106 6.68 -12.15 -27.15
C GLY A 106 6.77 -13.62 -27.58
N LYS A 107 6.52 -14.58 -26.68
CA LYS A 107 6.68 -16.03 -26.96
C LYS A 107 5.32 -16.72 -27.01
N GLU A 108 4.59 -16.75 -25.90
CA GLU A 108 3.34 -17.49 -25.80
C GLU A 108 2.32 -16.80 -24.88
N VAL A 109 1.07 -17.21 -25.06
CA VAL A 109 -0.06 -16.80 -24.24
C VAL A 109 -0.01 -17.53 -22.91
N VAL A 110 -0.10 -16.80 -21.79
CA VAL A 110 -0.06 -17.36 -20.44
C VAL A 110 -1.47 -17.39 -19.85
N LYS A 111 -1.92 -18.59 -19.45
CA LYS A 111 -3.15 -18.74 -18.67
C LYS A 111 -2.86 -18.37 -17.21
N VAL A 112 -3.70 -17.51 -16.64
CA VAL A 112 -3.50 -16.97 -15.28
C VAL A 112 -4.79 -17.05 -14.46
N ASP A 113 -4.66 -16.79 -13.15
CA ASP A 113 -5.83 -16.64 -12.29
C ASP A 113 -6.63 -15.38 -12.68
N LYS A 114 -7.96 -15.45 -12.51
CA LYS A 114 -8.86 -14.33 -12.83
C LYS A 114 -8.53 -13.05 -12.08
N GLU A 115 -7.96 -13.16 -10.88
CA GLU A 115 -7.58 -11.99 -10.07
C GLU A 115 -6.39 -11.23 -10.69
N ILE A 116 -5.53 -11.90 -11.45
CA ILE A 116 -4.50 -11.23 -12.27
C ILE A 116 -5.18 -10.45 -13.40
N ILE A 117 -6.16 -11.06 -14.09
CA ILE A 117 -6.93 -10.39 -15.14
C ILE A 117 -7.59 -9.12 -14.59
N GLU A 118 -8.28 -9.24 -13.45
CA GLU A 118 -8.99 -8.12 -12.80
C GLU A 118 -8.02 -6.99 -12.42
N LEU A 119 -6.85 -7.30 -11.85
CA LEU A 119 -5.82 -6.31 -11.50
C LEU A 119 -5.29 -5.60 -12.75
N LEU A 120 -4.94 -6.35 -13.81
CA LEU A 120 -4.39 -5.77 -15.03
C LEU A 120 -5.41 -4.87 -15.74
N GLU A 121 -6.68 -5.27 -15.81
CA GLU A 121 -7.73 -4.43 -16.38
C GLU A 121 -7.94 -3.15 -15.58
N PHE A 122 -8.05 -3.27 -14.25
CA PHE A 122 -8.17 -2.12 -13.36
C PHE A 122 -7.00 -1.15 -13.58
N SER A 123 -5.77 -1.66 -13.69
CA SER A 123 -4.56 -0.86 -13.91
C SER A 123 -4.58 -0.15 -15.27
N ILE A 124 -4.94 -0.88 -16.34
CA ILE A 124 -5.00 -0.34 -17.70
C ILE A 124 -6.12 0.71 -17.81
N GLU A 125 -7.26 0.45 -17.20
CA GLU A 125 -8.38 1.39 -17.16
C GLU A 125 -8.02 2.68 -16.41
N SER A 126 -7.39 2.56 -15.24
CA SER A 126 -6.92 3.70 -14.44
C SER A 126 -5.86 4.50 -15.20
N TYR A 127 -4.91 3.84 -15.86
CA TYR A 127 -3.93 4.47 -16.74
C TYR A 127 -4.60 5.31 -17.83
N LYS A 128 -5.55 4.73 -18.57
CA LYS A 128 -6.22 5.38 -19.70
C LYS A 128 -7.15 6.52 -19.29
N LYS A 129 -7.85 6.37 -18.15
CA LYS A 129 -8.87 7.33 -17.71
C LYS A 129 -8.34 8.44 -16.81
N LEU A 130 -7.34 8.14 -15.98
CA LEU A 130 -6.91 9.03 -14.92
C LEU A 130 -5.51 9.61 -15.16
N SER A 131 -4.48 8.76 -15.28
CA SER A 131 -3.10 9.23 -15.37
C SER A 131 -2.16 8.22 -16.00
N ASP A 132 -1.31 8.68 -16.91
CA ASP A 132 -0.22 7.92 -17.54
C ASP A 132 1.04 7.81 -16.64
N LYS A 133 1.02 8.42 -15.46
CA LYS A 133 2.16 8.40 -14.52
C LYS A 133 2.34 7.05 -13.82
N ASN A 134 1.27 6.28 -13.63
CA ASN A 134 1.36 4.94 -13.08
C ASN A 134 1.12 3.92 -14.20
N ASN A 135 2.20 3.44 -14.79
CA ASN A 135 2.20 2.52 -15.93
C ASN A 135 2.72 1.14 -15.52
N ILE A 136 1.86 0.14 -15.51
CA ILE A 136 2.25 -1.24 -15.17
C ILE A 136 3.17 -1.90 -16.21
N ALA A 137 3.30 -1.34 -17.42
CA ALA A 137 4.23 -1.82 -18.45
C ALA A 137 5.68 -1.33 -18.26
N ILE A 138 5.99 -0.66 -17.14
CA ILE A 138 7.31 -0.06 -16.86
C ILE A 138 8.37 -1.06 -16.37
N GLY A 139 8.03 -2.33 -16.23
CA GLY A 139 8.89 -3.35 -15.63
C GLY A 139 10.28 -3.51 -16.28
N SER A 140 10.41 -3.24 -17.59
CA SER A 140 11.69 -3.20 -18.30
C SER A 140 12.66 -2.13 -17.73
N VAL A 141 12.14 -1.05 -17.18
CA VAL A 141 12.91 0.03 -16.55
C VAL A 141 13.09 -0.19 -15.05
N THR A 142 11.99 -0.50 -14.31
CA THR A 142 12.05 -0.67 -12.85
C THR A 142 12.94 -1.84 -12.44
N SER A 143 13.03 -2.90 -13.27
CA SER A 143 13.94 -4.02 -13.03
C SER A 143 15.42 -3.61 -13.03
N LEU A 144 15.82 -2.58 -13.79
CA LEU A 144 17.19 -2.06 -13.78
C LEU A 144 17.49 -1.37 -12.44
N TRP A 145 16.59 -0.51 -11.98
CA TRP A 145 16.70 0.16 -10.67
C TRP A 145 16.68 -0.83 -9.51
N LYS A 146 15.82 -1.86 -9.59
CA LYS A 146 15.77 -2.93 -8.58
C LYS A 146 17.10 -3.69 -8.52
N ALA A 147 17.69 -4.04 -9.68
CA ALA A 147 18.95 -4.77 -9.73
C ALA A 147 20.09 -3.97 -9.06
N GLU A 148 20.20 -2.65 -9.31
CA GLU A 148 21.20 -1.81 -8.68
C GLU A 148 20.94 -1.64 -7.16
N LYS A 149 19.67 -1.48 -6.75
CA LYS A 149 19.31 -1.44 -5.34
C LYS A 149 19.66 -2.74 -4.60
N ASP A 150 19.36 -3.89 -5.21
CA ASP A 150 19.61 -5.21 -4.60
C ASP A 150 21.13 -5.53 -4.54
N ALA A 151 21.91 -4.97 -5.46
CA ALA A 151 23.38 -5.05 -5.47
C ALA A 151 24.04 -4.04 -4.51
N ALA A 152 23.31 -3.05 -4.00
CA ALA A 152 23.85 -2.02 -3.11
C ALA A 152 24.33 -2.62 -1.77
N VAL A 153 25.50 -2.18 -1.32
CA VAL A 153 26.09 -2.57 -0.02
C VAL A 153 25.90 -1.40 0.94
N ASP A 154 25.33 -1.64 2.10
CA ASP A 154 25.02 -0.59 3.11
C ASP A 154 24.26 0.59 2.48
N LEU A 155 23.28 0.28 1.63
CA LEU A 155 22.48 1.22 0.85
C LEU A 155 23.29 2.05 -0.18
N LYS A 156 24.55 1.74 -0.43
CA LYS A 156 25.40 2.44 -1.43
C LYS A 156 25.47 1.61 -2.70
N GLY A 157 25.01 2.18 -3.80
CA GLY A 157 24.92 1.51 -5.11
C GLY A 157 25.44 2.39 -6.24
N LYS A 158 25.01 2.03 -7.44
CA LYS A 158 25.34 2.73 -8.70
C LYS A 158 24.04 3.11 -9.42
N LEU A 159 24.13 4.05 -10.34
CA LEU A 159 23.02 4.29 -11.27
C LEU A 159 22.96 3.14 -12.29
N PRO A 160 21.76 2.76 -12.73
CA PRO A 160 21.60 1.92 -13.90
C PRO A 160 22.22 2.60 -15.13
N ASP A 161 22.66 1.79 -16.09
CA ASP A 161 23.19 2.30 -17.35
C ASP A 161 22.12 3.10 -18.12
N ASP A 162 22.45 4.35 -18.49
CA ASP A 162 21.53 5.28 -19.15
C ASP A 162 21.02 4.74 -20.51
N ASN A 163 21.87 4.02 -21.27
CA ASN A 163 21.45 3.41 -22.54
C ASN A 163 20.46 2.27 -22.30
N LYS A 164 20.63 1.49 -21.22
CA LYS A 164 19.66 0.44 -20.84
C LYS A 164 18.33 1.04 -20.39
N ILE A 165 18.34 2.17 -19.66
CA ILE A 165 17.11 2.88 -19.31
C ILE A 165 16.39 3.36 -20.57
N LYS A 166 17.11 4.03 -21.50
CA LYS A 166 16.54 4.49 -22.76
C LYS A 166 15.99 3.35 -23.62
N GLU A 167 16.68 2.21 -23.65
CA GLU A 167 16.17 1.01 -24.33
C GLU A 167 14.92 0.47 -23.65
N GLY A 168 14.94 0.30 -22.31
CA GLY A 168 13.80 -0.17 -21.54
C GLY A 168 12.55 0.68 -21.73
N LEU A 169 12.68 2.01 -21.87
CA LEU A 169 11.57 2.92 -22.12
C LEU A 169 10.84 2.67 -23.45
N LYS A 170 11.49 2.05 -24.45
CA LYS A 170 10.84 1.70 -25.73
C LYS A 170 9.85 0.55 -25.58
N HIS A 171 9.92 -0.22 -24.49
CA HIS A 171 9.14 -1.42 -24.22
C HIS A 171 8.04 -1.20 -23.15
N THR A 172 7.54 0.05 -23.03
CA THR A 172 6.57 0.44 -21.99
C THR A 172 5.19 0.81 -22.54
N ASP A 173 4.90 0.49 -23.80
CA ASP A 173 3.56 0.75 -24.37
C ASP A 173 2.52 -0.23 -23.82
N ILE A 174 1.64 0.28 -22.95
CA ILE A 174 0.59 -0.50 -22.28
C ILE A 174 -0.39 -1.19 -23.27
N ASN A 175 -0.47 -0.72 -24.53
CA ASN A 175 -1.32 -1.31 -25.55
C ASN A 175 -0.76 -2.66 -26.10
N ASN A 176 0.47 -2.99 -25.75
CA ASN A 176 1.06 -4.30 -26.06
C ASN A 176 0.62 -5.40 -25.07
N ILE A 177 -0.14 -5.07 -24.03
CA ILE A 177 -0.76 -6.05 -23.12
C ILE A 177 -2.08 -6.50 -23.73
N VAL A 178 -2.20 -7.77 -24.08
CA VAL A 178 -3.42 -8.39 -24.59
C VAL A 178 -4.02 -9.27 -23.51
N ILE A 179 -5.27 -9.01 -23.17
CA ILE A 179 -6.02 -9.76 -22.15
C ILE A 179 -7.22 -10.42 -22.82
N ASP A 180 -7.38 -11.72 -22.62
CA ASP A 180 -8.58 -12.48 -22.93
C ASP A 180 -9.25 -12.89 -21.59
N LYS A 181 -10.33 -12.18 -21.27
CA LYS A 181 -11.11 -12.41 -20.06
C LYS A 181 -11.78 -13.78 -20.01
N GLU A 182 -12.35 -14.20 -21.14
CA GLU A 182 -13.14 -15.43 -21.22
C GLU A 182 -12.26 -16.65 -20.95
N ASN A 183 -11.05 -16.64 -21.51
CA ASN A 183 -10.09 -17.71 -21.35
C ASN A 183 -9.13 -17.52 -20.19
N SER A 184 -9.18 -16.37 -19.50
CA SER A 184 -8.25 -15.96 -18.42
C SER A 184 -6.79 -16.04 -18.88
N THR A 185 -6.46 -15.39 -20.01
CA THR A 185 -5.10 -15.41 -20.55
C THR A 185 -4.55 -14.00 -20.78
N VAL A 186 -3.22 -13.90 -20.71
CA VAL A 186 -2.46 -12.68 -20.98
C VAL A 186 -1.34 -12.98 -21.98
N PHE A 187 -1.15 -12.06 -22.92
CA PHE A 187 -0.03 -12.08 -23.85
C PHE A 187 0.61 -10.69 -23.95
N LEU A 188 1.93 -10.63 -23.84
CA LEU A 188 2.70 -9.42 -24.10
C LEU A 188 3.24 -9.49 -25.53
N LYS A 189 2.80 -8.57 -26.42
CA LYS A 189 3.22 -8.56 -27.83
C LYS A 189 4.70 -8.21 -27.99
N ASP A 190 5.23 -7.39 -27.12
CA ASP A 190 6.62 -6.97 -27.13
C ASP A 190 7.46 -7.93 -26.27
N LYS A 191 8.47 -8.58 -26.87
CA LYS A 191 9.31 -9.59 -26.23
C LYS A 191 10.19 -9.05 -25.09
N ASP A 192 10.48 -7.75 -25.09
CA ASP A 192 11.35 -7.09 -24.14
C ASP A 192 10.54 -6.29 -23.08
N MET A 193 9.20 -6.30 -23.21
CA MET A 193 8.28 -5.74 -22.21
C MET A 193 8.30 -6.56 -20.93
N LYS A 194 8.17 -5.86 -19.80
CA LYS A 194 7.89 -6.47 -18.49
C LYS A 194 6.81 -5.70 -17.76
N LEU A 195 5.94 -6.43 -17.08
CA LEU A 195 4.97 -5.86 -16.15
C LEU A 195 5.61 -5.65 -14.77
N ASP A 196 5.27 -4.53 -14.15
CA ASP A 196 5.51 -4.26 -12.74
C ASP A 196 4.24 -3.65 -12.16
N VAL A 197 3.58 -4.40 -11.27
CA VAL A 197 2.32 -4.00 -10.63
C VAL A 197 2.51 -3.48 -9.21
N GLY A 198 3.76 -3.29 -8.77
CA GLY A 198 4.10 -2.91 -7.39
C GLY A 198 3.47 -1.61 -6.91
N ALA A 199 3.15 -0.69 -7.83
CA ALA A 199 2.53 0.60 -7.55
C ALA A 199 1.00 0.55 -7.35
N ILE A 200 0.38 -0.65 -7.39
CA ILE A 200 -1.07 -0.81 -7.30
C ILE A 200 -1.48 -2.11 -6.58
N ALA A 201 -0.66 -3.15 -6.69
CA ALA A 201 -1.01 -4.50 -6.23
C ALA A 201 -1.30 -4.57 -4.73
N LYS A 202 -0.60 -3.79 -3.92
CA LYS A 202 -0.74 -3.81 -2.46
C LYS A 202 -2.09 -3.21 -2.03
N GLY A 203 -2.43 -2.02 -2.52
CA GLY A 203 -3.73 -1.39 -2.24
C GLY A 203 -4.90 -2.19 -2.80
N TYR A 204 -4.74 -2.75 -4.00
CA TYR A 204 -5.75 -3.62 -4.62
C TYR A 204 -5.99 -4.89 -3.78
N SER A 205 -4.94 -5.53 -3.26
CA SER A 205 -5.06 -6.68 -2.37
C SER A 205 -5.76 -6.33 -1.05
N VAL A 206 -5.38 -5.20 -0.44
CA VAL A 206 -6.03 -4.70 0.79
C VAL A 206 -7.52 -4.45 0.54
N GLU A 207 -7.89 -3.86 -0.60
CA GLU A 207 -9.30 -3.63 -0.98
C GLU A 207 -10.09 -4.94 -1.04
N LYS A 208 -9.56 -5.92 -1.78
CA LYS A 208 -10.20 -7.24 -1.96
C LYS A 208 -10.40 -7.96 -0.64
N VAL A 209 -9.34 -8.03 0.19
CA VAL A 209 -9.39 -8.74 1.47
C VAL A 209 -10.36 -8.07 2.44
N MET A 210 -10.28 -6.73 2.60
CA MET A 210 -11.15 -6.02 3.53
C MET A 210 -12.62 -6.09 3.12
N ASN A 211 -12.93 -6.04 1.82
CA ASN A 211 -14.29 -6.24 1.32
C ASN A 211 -14.80 -7.67 1.59
N LYS A 212 -13.93 -8.69 1.43
CA LYS A 212 -14.27 -10.08 1.79
C LYS A 212 -14.58 -10.20 3.28
N LEU A 213 -13.73 -9.64 4.16
CA LEU A 213 -13.98 -9.66 5.60
C LEU A 213 -15.28 -8.92 5.97
N LYS A 214 -15.56 -7.79 5.35
CA LYS A 214 -16.83 -7.05 5.50
C LYS A 214 -18.03 -7.92 5.09
N SER A 215 -17.93 -8.64 3.97
CA SER A 215 -18.98 -9.56 3.50
C SER A 215 -19.19 -10.77 4.43
N MET A 216 -18.15 -11.18 5.17
CA MET A 216 -18.22 -12.22 6.20
C MET A 216 -18.85 -11.74 7.52
N GLY A 217 -19.20 -10.44 7.62
CA GLY A 217 -19.88 -9.85 8.78
C GLY A 217 -19.00 -8.98 9.68
N LEU A 218 -17.72 -8.76 9.35
CA LEU A 218 -16.84 -7.87 10.12
C LEU A 218 -17.34 -6.42 10.02
N LYS A 219 -17.61 -5.80 11.17
CA LYS A 219 -18.23 -4.47 11.23
C LYS A 219 -17.26 -3.34 11.54
N SER A 220 -16.18 -3.63 12.24
CA SER A 220 -15.23 -2.62 12.69
C SER A 220 -13.82 -3.19 12.70
N ALA A 221 -12.96 -2.68 11.81
CA ALA A 221 -11.59 -3.11 11.68
C ALA A 221 -10.73 -2.05 10.98
N ILE A 222 -9.41 -2.17 11.17
CA ILE A 222 -8.42 -1.41 10.43
C ILE A 222 -7.24 -2.31 10.10
N ILE A 223 -6.77 -2.25 8.86
CA ILE A 223 -5.54 -2.87 8.38
C ILE A 223 -4.52 -1.78 8.06
N SER A 224 -3.25 -2.08 8.28
CA SER A 224 -2.11 -1.32 7.77
C SER A 224 -1.12 -2.27 7.12
N ALA A 225 -0.87 -2.08 5.84
CA ALA A 225 0.05 -2.90 5.05
C ALA A 225 1.05 -1.97 4.35
N GLY A 226 2.19 -1.66 5.01
CA GLY A 226 3.29 -0.87 4.42
C GLY A 226 2.84 0.46 3.81
N GLY A 227 2.11 1.28 4.57
CA GLY A 227 1.61 2.58 4.10
C GLY A 227 0.24 2.54 3.42
N ASN A 228 -0.33 1.36 3.19
CA ASN A 228 -1.73 1.20 2.77
C ASN A 228 -2.60 0.91 3.99
N VAL A 229 -3.38 1.88 4.41
CA VAL A 229 -4.30 1.75 5.54
C VAL A 229 -5.73 1.72 5.02
N LYS A 230 -6.55 0.74 5.45
CA LYS A 230 -7.99 0.70 5.17
C LYS A 230 -8.78 0.39 6.43
N ALA A 231 -9.84 1.15 6.65
CA ALA A 231 -10.76 0.96 7.77
C ALA A 231 -12.14 0.48 7.28
N ILE A 232 -12.79 -0.35 8.11
CA ILE A 232 -14.19 -0.74 8.01
C ILE A 232 -14.89 -0.18 9.26
N GLY A 233 -16.01 0.52 9.07
CA GLY A 233 -16.78 1.11 10.16
C GLY A 233 -15.96 2.08 11.03
N SER A 234 -16.41 2.26 12.26
CA SER A 234 -15.74 3.09 13.28
C SER A 234 -15.25 2.24 14.46
N PRO A 235 -14.31 2.74 15.28
CA PRO A 235 -13.96 2.08 16.54
C PRO A 235 -15.19 1.86 17.41
N LEU A 236 -15.28 0.69 18.07
CA LEU A 236 -16.36 0.37 19.01
C LEU A 236 -15.92 0.58 20.47
N GLU A 237 -15.15 1.64 20.71
CA GLU A 237 -14.73 2.09 22.03
C GLU A 237 -15.59 3.28 22.47
N LYS A 238 -15.81 3.35 23.80
CA LYS A 238 -16.48 4.52 24.40
C LYS A 238 -15.68 5.79 24.07
N ASP A 239 -16.38 6.82 23.65
CA ASP A 239 -15.81 8.15 23.32
C ASP A 239 -14.87 8.18 22.09
N LYS A 240 -14.84 7.11 21.26
CA LYS A 240 -14.13 7.08 19.99
C LYS A 240 -15.06 6.66 18.87
N ASN A 241 -15.22 7.52 17.88
CA ASN A 241 -16.06 7.25 16.71
C ASN A 241 -15.32 7.39 15.38
N LYS A 242 -14.00 7.69 15.43
CA LYS A 242 -13.13 7.77 14.26
C LYS A 242 -11.81 7.05 14.48
N TRP A 243 -11.29 6.45 13.43
CA TRP A 243 -9.94 5.92 13.38
C TRP A 243 -8.94 7.07 13.24
N GLY A 244 -7.85 7.04 14.01
CA GLY A 244 -6.70 7.92 13.82
C GLY A 244 -5.66 7.24 12.93
N ILE A 245 -5.36 7.83 11.78
CA ILE A 245 -4.39 7.33 10.82
C ILE A 245 -3.20 8.29 10.83
N GLY A 246 -2.04 7.80 11.27
CA GLY A 246 -0.80 8.58 11.31
C GLY A 246 -0.16 8.72 9.94
N ILE A 247 0.21 9.94 9.56
CA ILE A 247 1.11 10.24 8.43
C ILE A 247 2.51 10.33 8.98
N GLN A 248 3.40 9.46 8.51
CA GLN A 248 4.80 9.43 8.93
C GLN A 248 5.57 10.66 8.41
N ASP A 249 6.48 11.19 9.24
CA ASP A 249 7.46 12.18 8.80
C ASP A 249 8.53 11.48 7.93
N PRO A 250 8.71 11.88 6.66
CA PRO A 250 9.56 11.18 5.69
C PRO A 250 11.05 11.47 5.90
N LYS A 251 11.65 10.94 6.97
CA LYS A 251 13.08 11.08 7.29
C LYS A 251 13.81 9.78 6.96
N PHE A 252 15.01 9.89 6.33
CA PHE A 252 15.85 8.74 6.00
C PHE A 252 16.60 8.15 7.19
N ASP A 253 16.89 8.96 8.23
CA ASP A 253 17.83 8.63 9.32
C ASP A 253 17.16 8.33 10.66
N SER A 254 15.87 8.06 10.68
CA SER A 254 15.16 7.89 11.95
C SER A 254 14.98 6.41 12.29
N ASP A 255 15.66 5.92 13.32
CA ASP A 255 15.33 4.65 14.00
C ASP A 255 13.94 4.69 14.67
N LYS A 256 13.31 5.88 14.70
CA LYS A 256 11.98 6.12 15.25
C LYS A 256 11.04 6.60 14.15
N VAL A 257 9.85 6.02 14.14
CA VAL A 257 8.76 6.51 13.29
C VAL A 257 8.14 7.74 13.95
N ASP A 258 8.52 8.93 13.48
CA ASP A 258 7.90 10.17 13.87
C ASP A 258 6.59 10.37 13.08
N ILE A 259 5.54 10.82 13.74
CA ILE A 259 4.25 11.15 13.12
C ILE A 259 4.23 12.64 12.80
N LYS A 260 4.09 12.96 11.52
CA LYS A 260 3.96 14.34 11.04
C LYS A 260 2.57 14.91 11.28
N GLU A 261 1.54 14.06 11.07
CA GLU A 261 0.14 14.44 11.17
C GLU A 261 -0.73 13.23 11.49
N VAL A 262 -1.93 13.44 12.04
CA VAL A 262 -2.95 12.40 12.22
C VAL A 262 -4.22 12.81 11.50
N ILE A 263 -4.74 11.91 10.68
CA ILE A 263 -6.04 12.06 10.02
C ILE A 263 -7.08 11.25 10.79
N PHE A 264 -8.22 11.88 11.13
CA PHE A 264 -9.36 11.20 11.75
C PHE A 264 -10.46 10.95 10.72
N SER A 265 -10.72 9.66 10.43
CA SER A 265 -11.72 9.24 9.43
C SER A 265 -12.29 7.87 9.72
N ASN A 266 -13.37 7.51 9.02
CA ASN A 266 -14.03 6.20 9.05
C ASN A 266 -14.30 5.70 7.64
N GLU A 267 -14.42 4.38 7.48
CA GLU A 267 -14.75 3.71 6.21
C GLU A 267 -13.96 4.25 5.00
N THR A 268 -12.69 4.58 5.23
CA THR A 268 -11.79 5.16 4.22
C THR A 268 -10.51 4.37 4.14
N CYS A 269 -9.78 4.55 3.08
CA CYS A 269 -8.38 4.18 2.99
C CYS A 269 -7.49 5.41 2.95
N ALA A 270 -6.29 5.29 3.49
CA ALA A 270 -5.22 6.26 3.41
C ALA A 270 -3.96 5.53 2.90
N VAL A 271 -3.54 5.86 1.69
CA VAL A 271 -2.42 5.20 1.04
C VAL A 271 -1.30 6.20 0.80
N THR A 272 -0.11 5.85 1.25
CA THR A 272 1.06 6.73 1.19
C THR A 272 2.12 6.16 0.25
N SER A 273 2.50 6.95 -0.74
CA SER A 273 3.73 6.78 -1.53
C SER A 273 4.80 7.74 -1.02
N GLY A 274 6.02 7.22 -0.81
CA GLY A 274 7.11 8.03 -0.27
C GLY A 274 8.49 7.57 -0.73
N ASP A 275 9.46 8.50 -0.76
CA ASP A 275 10.83 8.27 -1.21
C ASP A 275 11.69 7.57 -0.16
N TYR A 276 11.27 7.54 1.10
CA TYR A 276 12.01 7.05 2.28
C TYR A 276 11.79 5.55 2.58
N GLN A 277 10.84 4.90 1.92
CA GLN A 277 10.52 3.49 2.20
C GLN A 277 11.50 2.52 1.51
N ARG A 278 11.81 2.78 0.23
CA ARG A 278 12.68 1.94 -0.58
C ARG A 278 13.58 2.83 -1.42
N PHE A 279 14.85 2.92 -1.04
CA PHE A 279 15.84 3.77 -1.69
C PHE A 279 17.25 3.19 -1.54
N TYR A 280 18.21 3.77 -2.26
CA TYR A 280 19.62 3.58 -2.05
C TYR A 280 20.37 4.86 -2.45
N PHE A 281 21.62 5.00 -2.02
CA PHE A 281 22.43 6.17 -2.29
C PHE A 281 23.41 5.94 -3.44
N VAL A 282 23.58 6.97 -4.28
CA VAL A 282 24.70 7.08 -5.22
C VAL A 282 25.42 8.39 -4.91
N GLY A 283 26.63 8.31 -4.35
CA GLY A 283 27.24 9.43 -3.66
C GLY A 283 26.37 9.88 -2.48
N ASP A 284 26.07 11.16 -2.40
CA ASP A 284 25.22 11.74 -1.35
C ASP A 284 23.74 11.84 -1.73
N LYS A 285 23.37 11.42 -2.94
CA LYS A 285 21.98 11.51 -3.42
C LYS A 285 21.25 10.18 -3.22
N ALA A 286 20.06 10.25 -2.57
CA ALA A 286 19.13 9.13 -2.46
C ALA A 286 18.31 8.99 -3.75
N TYR A 287 18.15 7.74 -4.21
CA TYR A 287 17.33 7.36 -5.36
C TYR A 287 16.24 6.39 -4.87
N ASN A 288 15.01 6.83 -4.96
CA ASN A 288 13.84 6.05 -4.55
C ASN A 288 13.34 5.12 -5.68
N HIS A 289 12.40 4.26 -5.34
CA HIS A 289 11.86 3.22 -6.25
C HIS A 289 10.71 3.70 -7.15
N ILE A 290 10.24 4.95 -7.01
CA ILE A 290 9.09 5.47 -7.76
C ILE A 290 9.62 6.17 -9.02
N ILE A 291 9.56 5.45 -10.14
CA ILE A 291 10.18 5.84 -11.40
C ILE A 291 9.16 6.57 -12.29
N ASP A 292 9.53 7.77 -12.78
CA ASP A 292 8.73 8.48 -13.78
C ASP A 292 8.80 7.73 -15.12
N PRO A 293 7.67 7.23 -15.67
CA PRO A 293 7.65 6.47 -16.91
C PRO A 293 8.08 7.27 -18.13
N LYS A 294 8.09 8.59 -18.04
CA LYS A 294 8.55 9.45 -19.13
C LYS A 294 10.06 9.56 -19.20
N THR A 295 10.75 9.57 -18.06
CA THR A 295 12.19 9.80 -17.99
C THR A 295 12.98 8.53 -17.69
N GLY A 296 12.36 7.53 -17.05
CA GLY A 296 13.02 6.34 -16.53
C GLY A 296 13.80 6.58 -15.24
N TYR A 297 13.65 7.75 -14.60
CA TYR A 297 14.33 8.15 -13.38
C TYR A 297 13.34 8.48 -12.26
N PRO A 298 13.73 8.31 -10.98
CA PRO A 298 12.91 8.75 -9.86
C PRO A 298 12.85 10.28 -9.77
N LYS A 299 11.71 10.81 -9.29
CA LYS A 299 11.57 12.23 -8.93
C LYS A 299 11.93 12.45 -7.46
N ASP A 300 12.32 13.69 -7.13
CA ASP A 300 12.85 14.10 -5.83
C ASP A 300 12.17 15.35 -5.22
N LYS A 301 11.15 15.90 -5.88
CA LYS A 301 10.42 17.10 -5.40
C LYS A 301 9.45 16.78 -4.26
N ILE A 302 8.87 15.58 -4.25
CA ILE A 302 7.91 15.14 -3.25
C ILE A 302 8.56 14.10 -2.36
N LYS A 303 8.45 14.27 -1.05
CA LYS A 303 8.92 13.30 -0.05
C LYS A 303 7.88 12.22 0.21
N SER A 304 6.63 12.62 0.36
CA SER A 304 5.52 11.69 0.46
C SER A 304 4.21 12.33 0.02
N VAL A 305 3.29 11.49 -0.42
CA VAL A 305 1.90 11.85 -0.64
C VAL A 305 0.98 10.78 -0.09
N THR A 306 0.03 11.19 0.73
CA THR A 306 -1.01 10.33 1.28
C THR A 306 -2.32 10.66 0.60
N VAL A 307 -2.95 9.66 -0.03
CA VAL A 307 -4.26 9.78 -0.68
C VAL A 307 -5.32 9.14 0.21
N LEU A 308 -6.40 9.87 0.47
CA LEU A 308 -7.64 9.34 1.03
C LEU A 308 -8.62 9.04 -0.09
N CYS A 309 -9.19 7.84 -0.07
CA CYS A 309 -10.18 7.41 -1.05
C CYS A 309 -11.06 6.29 -0.46
N ASN A 310 -12.17 5.96 -1.09
CA ASN A 310 -13.02 4.85 -0.65
C ASN A 310 -12.49 3.47 -1.10
N ASP A 311 -11.69 3.45 -2.17
CA ASP A 311 -11.07 2.25 -2.75
C ASP A 311 -9.56 2.29 -2.57
N SER A 312 -8.99 1.26 -1.90
CA SER A 312 -7.55 1.21 -1.58
C SER A 312 -6.68 0.94 -2.81
N GLY A 313 -7.20 0.22 -3.83
CA GLY A 313 -6.50 0.02 -5.09
C GLY A 313 -6.38 1.32 -5.88
N LEU A 314 -7.48 2.08 -5.94
CA LEU A 314 -7.49 3.40 -6.57
C LEU A 314 -6.60 4.39 -5.81
N ALA A 315 -6.61 4.38 -4.48
CA ALA A 315 -5.73 5.22 -3.68
C ALA A 315 -4.25 4.89 -3.88
N ASP A 316 -3.88 3.61 -4.05
CA ASP A 316 -2.50 3.17 -4.35
C ASP A 316 -2.06 3.67 -5.74
N PHE A 317 -2.93 3.52 -6.76
CA PHE A 317 -2.72 4.09 -8.09
C PHE A 317 -2.51 5.61 -8.05
N LEU A 318 -3.40 6.32 -7.35
CA LEU A 318 -3.36 7.78 -7.24
C LEU A 318 -2.14 8.25 -6.46
N SER A 319 -1.77 7.62 -5.34
CA SER A 319 -0.64 8.06 -4.53
C SER A 319 0.68 8.03 -5.31
N THR A 320 0.89 6.98 -6.13
CA THR A 320 2.03 6.89 -7.03
C THR A 320 1.96 7.93 -8.14
N SER A 321 0.78 8.13 -8.75
CA SER A 321 0.60 9.14 -9.80
C SER A 321 0.88 10.55 -9.28
N LEU A 322 0.32 10.91 -8.12
CA LEU A 322 0.49 12.22 -7.48
C LEU A 322 1.94 12.47 -7.03
N PHE A 323 2.65 11.43 -6.62
CA PHE A 323 4.07 11.53 -6.28
C PHE A 323 4.93 11.98 -7.48
N LEU A 324 4.51 11.61 -8.69
CA LEU A 324 5.18 11.94 -9.95
C LEU A 324 4.67 13.24 -10.61
N MET A 325 3.75 13.96 -9.98
CA MET A 325 3.17 15.23 -10.45
C MET A 325 3.60 16.41 -9.58
N ASP A 326 3.44 17.63 -10.10
CA ASP A 326 3.45 18.82 -9.25
C ASP A 326 2.10 18.89 -8.48
N VAL A 327 2.08 19.56 -7.31
CA VAL A 327 0.89 19.62 -6.43
C VAL A 327 -0.36 20.12 -7.17
N GLU A 328 -0.23 21.16 -8.00
CA GLU A 328 -1.37 21.73 -8.71
C GLU A 328 -1.89 20.80 -9.84
N GLU A 329 -1.00 20.05 -10.50
CA GLU A 329 -1.38 19.00 -11.44
C GLU A 329 -2.12 17.87 -10.71
N GLY A 330 -1.60 17.49 -9.53
CA GLY A 330 -2.22 16.48 -8.67
C GLY A 330 -3.62 16.87 -8.18
N LYS A 331 -3.83 18.12 -7.77
CA LYS A 331 -5.15 18.61 -7.38
C LYS A 331 -6.16 18.52 -8.53
N LYS A 332 -5.77 18.90 -9.75
CA LYS A 332 -6.62 18.77 -10.96
C LYS A 332 -6.94 17.30 -11.28
N LEU A 333 -6.05 16.38 -11.02
CA LEU A 333 -6.34 14.95 -11.16
C LEU A 333 -7.41 14.50 -10.16
N LEU A 334 -7.28 14.92 -8.90
CA LEU A 334 -8.23 14.55 -7.84
C LEU A 334 -9.65 15.08 -8.08
N GLU A 335 -9.81 16.23 -8.76
CA GLU A 335 -11.14 16.75 -9.17
C GLU A 335 -11.93 15.77 -10.06
N LYS A 336 -11.24 14.85 -10.75
CA LYS A 336 -11.87 13.81 -11.58
C LYS A 336 -12.29 12.57 -10.79
N VAL A 337 -11.92 12.47 -9.51
CA VAL A 337 -12.16 11.29 -8.68
C VAL A 337 -12.98 11.69 -7.46
N GLU A 338 -14.23 11.28 -7.45
CA GLU A 338 -15.17 11.63 -6.37
C GLU A 338 -14.67 11.12 -5.02
N GLY A 339 -14.60 12.00 -4.04
CA GLY A 339 -14.20 11.67 -2.65
C GLY A 339 -12.71 11.45 -2.44
N ALA A 340 -11.87 11.60 -3.48
CA ALA A 340 -10.43 11.50 -3.32
C ALA A 340 -9.84 12.82 -2.81
N GLU A 341 -9.01 12.73 -1.78
CA GLU A 341 -8.31 13.84 -1.13
C GLU A 341 -6.83 13.49 -0.98
N ALA A 342 -5.95 14.47 -0.84
CA ALA A 342 -4.55 14.19 -0.65
C ALA A 342 -3.82 15.19 0.27
N PHE A 343 -2.73 14.66 0.86
CA PHE A 343 -1.81 15.38 1.73
C PHE A 343 -0.37 15.14 1.23
N TRP A 344 0.36 16.20 0.89
CA TRP A 344 1.72 16.16 0.36
C TRP A 344 2.71 16.71 1.38
N ILE A 345 3.88 16.10 1.45
CA ILE A 345 5.08 16.64 2.10
C ILE A 345 6.14 16.77 1.01
N LEU A 346 6.65 17.99 0.79
CA LEU A 346 7.63 18.28 -0.24
C LEU A 346 9.07 18.16 0.29
N SER A 347 10.03 18.16 -0.62
CA SER A 347 11.46 18.06 -0.30
C SER A 347 12.01 19.24 0.51
N ASP A 348 11.37 20.42 0.43
CA ASP A 348 11.67 21.59 1.24
C ASP A 348 11.01 21.59 2.63
N GLY A 349 10.26 20.51 2.95
CA GLY A 349 9.52 20.34 4.20
C GLY A 349 8.16 21.02 4.22
N SER A 350 7.76 21.73 3.16
CA SER A 350 6.43 22.33 3.06
C SER A 350 5.34 21.26 2.93
N VAL A 351 4.15 21.59 3.44
CA VAL A 351 2.99 20.72 3.48
C VAL A 351 1.86 21.33 2.67
N HIS A 352 1.29 20.54 1.78
CA HIS A 352 0.11 20.89 0.99
C HIS A 352 -0.98 19.85 1.19
N TYR A 353 -2.23 20.25 1.09
CA TYR A 353 -3.36 19.33 1.19
C TYR A 353 -4.60 19.88 0.48
N THR A 354 -5.54 19.00 0.16
CA THR A 354 -6.86 19.39 -0.36
C THR A 354 -7.75 19.92 0.77
N GLU A 355 -8.74 20.75 0.44
CA GLU A 355 -9.54 21.46 1.44
C GLU A 355 -10.25 20.53 2.43
N LYS A 356 -10.84 19.43 1.94
CA LYS A 356 -11.64 18.52 2.79
C LYS A 356 -10.77 17.77 3.77
N ILE A 357 -9.57 17.32 3.37
CA ILE A 357 -8.67 16.62 4.29
C ILE A 357 -8.22 17.56 5.43
N GLY A 358 -8.10 18.86 5.16
CA GLY A 358 -7.78 19.86 6.19
C GLY A 358 -8.71 19.81 7.40
N LYS A 359 -9.99 19.45 7.20
CA LYS A 359 -10.99 19.31 8.29
C LYS A 359 -10.83 18.01 9.10
N MET A 360 -10.00 17.07 8.63
CA MET A 360 -9.73 15.78 9.25
C MET A 360 -8.40 15.76 10.01
N LEU A 361 -7.57 16.81 9.91
CA LEU A 361 -6.24 16.87 10.48
C LEU A 361 -6.27 17.21 11.98
N GLN A 362 -5.49 16.48 12.78
CA GLN A 362 -5.32 16.77 14.22
C GLN A 362 -4.80 18.17 14.46
N SER A 363 -3.81 18.63 13.68
CA SER A 363 -3.24 19.98 13.79
C SER A 363 -4.25 21.09 13.50
N LYS A 364 -5.41 20.79 12.91
CA LYS A 364 -6.52 21.71 12.63
C LYS A 364 -7.70 21.52 13.58
N GLY A 365 -7.50 20.77 14.68
CA GLY A 365 -8.50 20.56 15.72
C GLY A 365 -9.41 19.36 15.52
N ALA A 366 -9.20 18.52 14.50
CA ALA A 366 -9.92 17.28 14.38
C ALA A 366 -9.57 16.30 15.51
N THR A 367 -10.54 15.51 15.95
CA THR A 367 -10.40 14.52 17.02
C THR A 367 -11.01 13.19 16.61
N ASN A 368 -10.74 12.15 17.40
CA ASN A 368 -11.34 10.82 17.23
C ASN A 368 -12.76 10.71 17.83
N LYS A 369 -13.35 11.80 18.29
CA LYS A 369 -14.73 11.87 18.82
C LYS A 369 -15.73 12.17 17.72
#